data_a41c3a8a1501acc36d3e9fbec254e3ca
#
_entry.id   a41c3a8a1501acc36d3e9fbec254e3ca
#
_cell.length_a   1.000
_cell.length_b   1.000
_cell.length_c   1.000
_cell.angle_alpha   90.00
_cell.angle_beta   90.00
_cell.angle_gamma   90.00
#
_symmetry.space_group_name_H-M   'P 1'
#
loop_
_entity.id
_entity.type
_entity.pdbx_description
1 polymer ?
#
loop_
_entity_poly.entity_id
_entity_poly.type
_entity_poly.pdbx_seq_one_letter_code
_entity_poly.pdbx_strand_id
1 'polypeptide(L)'
;MKNTGFQKERRSHTVLTVVFVIIAVAYLYPIFIVLVNSLKTNAAINLDTFAFPTSNTFMGLQNYIKGMTFGNYPFYKSVEYSLMITLLSAALILICTSMAAWYISRVDSLVCRIVYYLCVFSMVVPFQMVMFTLAKTADTLKLNRPWTIPIVYLGFGAGLAVFM
;
A
#
# COMPACT_ATOMS: atom_id res chain seq x y z
N MET A 1 -9.39 11.41 50.24
CA MET A 1 -10.03 10.35 49.42
C MET A 1 -10.01 10.55 47.91
N LYS A 2 -8.96 11.20 47.33
CA LYS A 2 -8.87 11.47 45.85
C LYS A 2 -7.93 10.52 45.06
N ASN A 3 -7.20 9.62 45.73
CA ASN A 3 -6.17 8.81 45.07
C ASN A 3 -6.65 7.44 44.51
N THR A 4 -7.85 7.00 44.86
CA THR A 4 -8.37 5.68 44.44
C THR A 4 -8.88 5.65 43.00
N GLY A 5 -9.39 6.79 42.48
CA GLY A 5 -9.86 6.90 41.11
C GLY A 5 -8.72 6.85 40.10
N PHE A 6 -7.67 7.63 40.32
CA PHE A 6 -6.48 7.65 39.45
C PHE A 6 -5.72 6.33 39.41
N GLN A 7 -5.66 5.61 40.53
CA GLN A 7 -5.03 4.28 40.56
C GLN A 7 -5.86 3.24 39.82
N LYS A 8 -7.18 3.32 39.87
CA LYS A 8 -8.09 2.40 39.15
C LYS A 8 -8.03 2.62 37.62
N GLU A 9 -8.02 3.89 37.17
CA GLU A 9 -7.84 4.21 35.75
C GLU A 9 -6.47 3.75 35.23
N ARG A 10 -5.40 4.04 35.97
CA ARG A 10 -4.04 3.61 35.59
C ARG A 10 -3.93 2.08 35.49
N ARG A 11 -4.58 1.35 36.38
CA ARG A 11 -4.60 -0.12 36.36
C ARG A 11 -5.40 -0.67 35.17
N SER A 12 -6.51 -0.02 34.81
CA SER A 12 -7.30 -0.37 33.62
C SER A 12 -6.51 -0.16 32.34
N HIS A 13 -5.81 0.97 32.21
CA HIS A 13 -4.95 1.24 31.05
C HIS A 13 -3.79 0.24 30.96
N THR A 14 -3.18 -0.15 32.07
CA THR A 14 -2.11 -1.16 32.09
C THR A 14 -2.62 -2.52 31.63
N VAL A 15 -3.78 -2.96 32.10
CA VAL A 15 -4.39 -4.23 31.68
C VAL A 15 -4.69 -4.22 30.18
N LEU A 16 -5.32 -3.14 29.69
CA LEU A 16 -5.59 -2.97 28.26
C LEU A 16 -4.30 -3.00 27.44
N THR A 17 -3.27 -2.30 27.86
CA THR A 17 -1.96 -2.31 27.17
C THR A 17 -1.38 -3.72 27.11
N VAL A 18 -1.41 -4.49 28.20
CA VAL A 18 -0.92 -5.87 28.22
C VAL A 18 -1.72 -6.75 27.25
N VAL A 19 -3.05 -6.63 27.24
CA VAL A 19 -3.91 -7.38 26.31
C VAL A 19 -3.57 -7.05 24.86
N PHE A 20 -3.45 -5.75 24.53
CA PHE A 20 -3.07 -5.34 23.17
C PHE A 20 -1.67 -5.80 22.77
N VAL A 21 -0.71 -5.81 23.69
CA VAL A 21 0.65 -6.34 23.44
C VAL A 21 0.59 -7.83 23.11
N ILE A 22 -0.19 -8.62 23.85
CA ILE A 22 -0.36 -10.06 23.60
C ILE A 22 -0.98 -10.27 22.21
N ILE A 23 -2.04 -9.52 21.89
CA ILE A 23 -2.69 -9.58 20.57
C ILE A 23 -1.69 -9.18 19.47
N ALA A 24 -0.92 -8.11 19.66
CA ALA A 24 0.07 -7.65 18.68
C ALA A 24 1.16 -8.72 18.44
N VAL A 25 1.65 -9.38 19.51
CA VAL A 25 2.62 -10.47 19.38
C VAL A 25 2.03 -11.65 18.61
N ALA A 26 0.76 -12.00 18.88
CA ALA A 26 0.07 -13.04 18.13
C ALA A 26 -0.07 -12.71 16.64
N TYR A 27 -0.36 -11.45 16.29
CA TYR A 27 -0.41 -10.99 14.90
C TYR A 27 0.97 -10.94 14.22
N LEU A 28 2.04 -10.68 14.97
CA LEU A 28 3.40 -10.67 14.43
C LEU A 28 3.98 -12.09 14.24
N TYR A 29 3.43 -13.09 14.93
CA TYR A 29 3.93 -14.47 14.88
C TYR A 29 3.99 -15.06 13.45
N PRO A 30 2.96 -14.96 12.59
CA PRO A 30 3.05 -15.43 11.21
C PRO A 30 4.15 -14.74 10.40
N ILE A 31 4.36 -13.45 10.60
CA ILE A 31 5.43 -12.69 9.92
C ILE A 31 6.79 -13.21 10.36
N PHE A 32 6.96 -13.47 11.67
CA PHE A 32 8.18 -14.05 12.20
C PHE A 32 8.47 -15.44 11.61
N ILE A 33 7.46 -16.31 11.50
CA ILE A 33 7.59 -17.63 10.87
C ILE A 33 8.01 -17.52 9.40
N VAL A 34 7.43 -16.58 8.64
CA VAL A 34 7.83 -16.32 7.24
C VAL A 34 9.31 -15.90 7.16
N LEU A 35 9.75 -14.99 8.04
CA LEU A 35 11.15 -14.55 8.10
C LEU A 35 12.11 -15.69 8.43
N VAL A 36 11.77 -16.54 9.41
CA VAL A 36 12.57 -17.72 9.78
C VAL A 36 12.66 -18.70 8.60
N ASN A 37 11.53 -18.99 7.96
CA ASN A 37 11.48 -19.92 6.83
C ASN A 37 12.17 -19.37 5.56
N SER A 38 12.21 -18.05 5.38
CA SER A 38 12.92 -17.46 4.25
C SER A 38 14.43 -17.77 4.22
N LEU A 39 14.99 -18.15 5.35
CA LEU A 39 16.40 -18.54 5.51
C LEU A 39 16.65 -20.04 5.39
N LYS A 40 15.60 -20.87 5.18
CA LYS A 40 15.69 -22.32 5.12
C LYS A 40 15.67 -22.84 3.69
N THR A 41 16.11 -24.11 3.54
CA THR A 41 15.90 -24.88 2.31
C THR A 41 14.43 -25.24 2.10
N ASN A 42 13.96 -25.37 0.86
CA ASN A 42 12.57 -25.75 0.56
C ASN A 42 12.16 -27.08 1.21
N ALA A 43 13.06 -28.05 1.27
CA ALA A 43 12.79 -29.33 1.93
C ALA A 43 12.52 -29.13 3.43
N ALA A 44 13.31 -28.31 4.12
CA ALA A 44 13.14 -28.02 5.54
C ALA A 44 11.85 -27.23 5.85
N ILE A 45 11.42 -26.36 4.93
CA ILE A 45 10.15 -25.62 5.08
C ILE A 45 8.97 -26.59 5.04
N ASN A 46 8.99 -27.56 4.13
CA ASN A 46 7.91 -28.54 3.96
C ASN A 46 7.85 -29.57 5.09
N LEU A 47 9.01 -29.97 5.64
CA LEU A 47 9.08 -30.97 6.69
C LEU A 47 8.79 -30.40 8.09
N ASP A 48 9.30 -29.22 8.38
CA ASP A 48 9.18 -28.60 9.70
C ASP A 48 9.17 -27.06 9.60
N THR A 49 7.98 -26.53 9.37
CA THR A 49 7.74 -25.09 9.17
C THR A 49 8.07 -24.25 10.41
N PHE A 50 7.89 -24.81 11.61
CA PHE A 50 8.02 -24.07 12.87
C PHE A 50 9.41 -24.16 13.52
N ALA A 51 10.26 -25.10 13.09
CA ALA A 51 11.61 -25.23 13.63
C ALA A 51 12.52 -24.10 13.16
N PHE A 52 13.51 -23.78 13.96
CA PHE A 52 14.57 -22.86 13.57
C PHE A 52 15.53 -23.51 12.55
N PRO A 53 16.16 -22.72 11.68
CA PRO A 53 17.14 -23.22 10.73
C PRO A 53 18.34 -23.82 11.48
N THR A 54 18.75 -25.03 11.09
CA THR A 54 19.96 -25.70 11.57
C THR A 54 21.10 -25.52 10.53
N SER A 55 22.34 -25.86 10.91
CA SER A 55 23.50 -25.77 10.01
C SER A 55 23.28 -26.43 8.65
N ASN A 56 22.49 -27.51 8.59
CA ASN A 56 22.21 -28.26 7.35
C ASN A 56 21.01 -27.70 6.56
N THR A 57 20.15 -26.89 7.18
CA THR A 57 18.95 -26.35 6.56
C THR A 57 19.03 -24.85 6.29
N PHE A 58 20.08 -24.21 6.77
CA PHE A 58 20.28 -22.77 6.63
C PHE A 58 20.84 -22.42 5.25
N MET A 59 20.11 -21.61 4.50
CA MET A 59 20.47 -21.12 3.16
C MET A 59 20.98 -19.67 3.15
N GLY A 60 20.99 -18.99 4.28
CA GLY A 60 21.33 -17.57 4.36
C GLY A 60 20.46 -16.73 3.43
N LEU A 61 21.07 -15.82 2.70
CA LEU A 61 20.37 -14.90 1.77
C LEU A 61 20.17 -15.48 0.36
N GLN A 62 20.53 -16.74 0.09
CA GLN A 62 20.44 -17.32 -1.25
C GLN A 62 19.00 -17.36 -1.78
N ASN A 63 18.00 -17.57 -0.91
CA ASN A 63 16.60 -17.55 -1.31
C ASN A 63 16.18 -16.16 -1.81
N TYR A 64 16.67 -15.09 -1.20
CA TYR A 64 16.41 -13.71 -1.64
C TYR A 64 17.06 -13.41 -2.99
N ILE A 65 18.31 -13.85 -3.19
CA ILE A 65 19.01 -13.69 -4.47
C ILE A 65 18.28 -14.45 -5.58
N LYS A 66 17.91 -15.70 -5.31
CA LYS A 66 17.10 -16.49 -6.23
C LYS A 66 15.75 -15.85 -6.52
N GLY A 67 15.06 -15.35 -5.50
CA GLY A 67 13.76 -14.68 -5.65
C GLY A 67 13.84 -13.42 -6.51
N MET A 68 14.92 -12.66 -6.42
CA MET A 68 15.14 -11.47 -7.26
C MET A 68 15.27 -11.78 -8.75
N THR A 69 15.80 -12.95 -9.09
CA THR A 69 16.12 -13.34 -10.47
C THR A 69 15.25 -14.50 -11.00
N PHE A 70 14.31 -15.00 -10.19
CA PHE A 70 13.52 -16.18 -10.52
C PHE A 70 12.50 -15.91 -11.62
N GLY A 71 12.38 -16.86 -12.54
CA GLY A 71 11.35 -16.90 -13.59
C GLY A 71 11.66 -16.06 -14.82
N ASN A 72 10.72 -16.08 -15.78
CA ASN A 72 10.82 -15.34 -17.04
C ASN A 72 10.70 -13.82 -16.86
N TYR A 73 10.08 -13.40 -15.76
CA TYR A 73 9.95 -11.99 -15.38
C TYR A 73 10.54 -11.77 -13.98
N PRO A 74 11.82 -11.43 -13.88
CA PRO A 74 12.53 -11.27 -12.62
C PRO A 74 11.88 -10.20 -11.71
N PHE A 75 11.89 -10.45 -10.40
CA PHE A 75 11.29 -9.53 -9.42
C PHE A 75 11.89 -8.13 -9.45
N TYR A 76 13.20 -8.00 -9.70
CA TYR A 76 13.85 -6.68 -9.79
C TYR A 76 13.25 -5.80 -10.90
N LYS A 77 12.80 -6.38 -12.03
CA LYS A 77 12.08 -5.63 -13.08
C LYS A 77 10.73 -5.11 -12.59
N SER A 78 10.02 -5.91 -11.78
CA SER A 78 8.76 -5.47 -11.17
C SER A 78 8.98 -4.29 -10.23
N VAL A 79 10.06 -4.32 -9.44
CA VAL A 79 10.45 -3.22 -8.55
C VAL A 79 10.79 -1.96 -9.35
N GLU A 80 11.58 -2.09 -10.42
CA GLU A 80 11.95 -0.98 -11.30
C GLU A 80 10.71 -0.31 -11.93
N TYR A 81 9.82 -1.10 -12.53
CA TYR A 81 8.58 -0.58 -13.10
C TYR A 81 7.67 0.04 -12.03
N SER A 82 7.56 -0.58 -10.86
CA SER A 82 6.75 -0.07 -9.77
C SER A 82 7.25 1.29 -9.29
N LEU A 83 8.56 1.43 -9.12
CA LEU A 83 9.19 2.68 -8.72
C LEU A 83 8.99 3.77 -9.78
N MET A 84 9.21 3.45 -11.05
CA MET A 84 9.01 4.37 -12.16
C MET A 84 7.54 4.83 -12.24
N ILE A 85 6.58 3.90 -12.20
CA ILE A 85 5.14 4.23 -12.25
C ILE A 85 4.77 5.11 -11.08
N THR A 86 5.25 4.78 -9.87
CA THR A 86 4.95 5.56 -8.66
C THR A 86 5.48 6.99 -8.75
N LEU A 87 6.73 7.17 -9.14
CA LEU A 87 7.34 8.50 -9.26
C LEU A 87 6.66 9.34 -10.35
N LEU A 88 6.41 8.76 -11.53
CA LEU A 88 5.74 9.46 -12.61
C LEU A 88 4.31 9.83 -12.25
N SER A 89 3.55 8.91 -11.62
CA SER A 89 2.17 9.17 -11.20
C SER A 89 2.12 10.25 -10.13
N ALA A 90 2.99 10.18 -9.13
CA ALA A 90 3.06 11.18 -8.06
C ALA A 90 3.40 12.58 -8.61
N ALA A 91 4.41 12.67 -9.49
CA ALA A 91 4.78 13.94 -10.13
C ALA A 91 3.63 14.51 -10.97
N LEU A 92 2.97 13.67 -11.78
CA LEU A 92 1.85 14.07 -12.63
C LEU A 92 0.65 14.54 -11.79
N ILE A 93 0.30 13.79 -10.75
CA ILE A 93 -0.77 14.16 -9.82
C ILE A 93 -0.43 15.50 -9.16
N LEU A 94 0.75 15.64 -8.55
CA LEU A 94 1.14 16.87 -7.84
C LEU A 94 1.11 18.09 -8.76
N ILE A 95 1.65 18.01 -9.96
CA ILE A 95 1.70 19.14 -10.89
C ILE A 95 0.30 19.49 -11.39
N CYS A 96 -0.43 18.52 -11.94
CA CYS A 96 -1.72 18.78 -12.56
C CYS A 96 -2.78 19.21 -11.53
N THR A 97 -2.81 18.55 -10.37
CA THR A 97 -3.85 18.87 -9.37
C THR A 97 -3.57 20.15 -8.62
N SER A 98 -2.31 20.51 -8.34
CA SER A 98 -1.99 21.79 -7.74
C SER A 98 -2.32 22.97 -8.66
N MET A 99 -2.09 22.83 -9.97
CA MET A 99 -2.51 23.82 -10.96
C MET A 99 -4.04 23.94 -11.02
N ALA A 100 -4.74 22.82 -11.06
CA ALA A 100 -6.20 22.79 -11.09
C ALA A 100 -6.79 23.37 -9.80
N ALA A 101 -6.30 22.98 -8.64
CA ALA A 101 -6.73 23.47 -7.33
C ALA A 101 -6.49 24.99 -7.21
N TRP A 102 -5.32 25.46 -7.64
CA TRP A 102 -5.02 26.90 -7.64
C TRP A 102 -6.00 27.68 -8.52
N TYR A 103 -6.31 27.18 -9.73
CA TYR A 103 -7.26 27.83 -10.62
C TYR A 103 -8.68 27.84 -10.05
N ILE A 104 -9.17 26.69 -9.55
CA ILE A 104 -10.50 26.54 -8.97
C ILE A 104 -10.69 27.47 -7.76
N SER A 105 -9.65 27.64 -6.93
CA SER A 105 -9.71 28.50 -5.75
C SER A 105 -9.68 30.00 -6.05
N ARG A 106 -9.20 30.39 -7.24
CA ARG A 106 -9.05 31.81 -7.64
C ARG A 106 -10.15 32.32 -8.57
N VAL A 107 -10.76 31.42 -9.36
CA VAL A 107 -11.77 31.78 -10.36
C VAL A 107 -13.14 31.34 -9.87
N ASP A 108 -13.95 32.33 -9.48
CA ASP A 108 -15.36 32.07 -9.09
C ASP A 108 -16.23 31.98 -10.36
N SER A 109 -16.25 30.79 -10.97
CA SER A 109 -17.09 30.48 -12.13
C SER A 109 -17.95 29.24 -11.85
N LEU A 110 -19.09 29.16 -12.56
CA LEU A 110 -19.97 27.99 -12.47
C LEU A 110 -19.24 26.70 -12.82
N VAL A 111 -18.36 26.75 -13.83
CA VAL A 111 -17.57 25.60 -14.30
C VAL A 111 -16.62 25.13 -13.19
N CYS A 112 -15.88 26.04 -12.56
CA CYS A 112 -14.98 25.69 -11.46
C CYS A 112 -15.73 25.05 -10.30
N ARG A 113 -16.91 25.55 -9.97
CA ARG A 113 -17.78 25.01 -8.91
C ARG A 113 -18.26 23.60 -9.26
N ILE A 114 -18.71 23.37 -10.48
CA ILE A 114 -19.12 22.03 -10.96
C ILE A 114 -17.94 21.07 -10.90
N VAL A 115 -16.77 21.44 -11.42
CA VAL A 115 -15.56 20.59 -11.40
C VAL A 115 -15.18 20.26 -9.97
N TYR A 116 -15.20 21.21 -9.06
CA TYR A 116 -14.93 20.98 -7.64
C TYR A 116 -15.90 19.94 -7.03
N TYR A 117 -17.21 20.08 -7.26
CA TYR A 117 -18.18 19.12 -6.74
C TYR A 117 -18.02 17.73 -7.38
N LEU A 118 -17.63 17.63 -8.65
CA LEU A 118 -17.31 16.35 -9.27
C LEU A 118 -16.07 15.70 -8.63
N CYS A 119 -15.04 16.48 -8.30
CA CYS A 119 -13.89 15.99 -7.56
C CYS A 119 -14.29 15.45 -6.17
N VAL A 120 -15.09 16.20 -5.42
CA VAL A 120 -15.60 15.77 -4.12
C VAL A 120 -16.47 14.50 -4.25
N PHE A 121 -17.34 14.45 -5.25
CA PHE A 121 -18.18 13.27 -5.52
C PHE A 121 -17.35 12.03 -5.84
N SER A 122 -16.26 12.18 -6.59
CA SER A 122 -15.37 11.06 -6.94
C SER A 122 -14.73 10.38 -5.72
N MET A 123 -14.58 11.11 -4.59
CA MET A 123 -14.04 10.54 -3.35
C MET A 123 -15.03 9.59 -2.64
N VAL A 124 -16.32 9.77 -2.88
CA VAL A 124 -17.37 8.94 -2.26
C VAL A 124 -17.50 7.59 -2.98
N VAL A 125 -17.09 7.52 -4.25
CA VAL A 125 -17.17 6.29 -5.04
C VAL A 125 -16.03 5.33 -4.66
N PRO A 126 -16.34 4.13 -4.10
CA PRO A 126 -15.30 3.16 -3.76
C PRO A 126 -14.55 2.69 -5.01
N PHE A 127 -13.22 2.59 -4.91
CA PHE A 127 -12.39 2.12 -6.01
C PHE A 127 -12.85 0.76 -6.57
N GLN A 128 -13.30 -0.14 -5.69
CA GLN A 128 -13.77 -1.48 -6.07
C GLN A 128 -14.95 -1.46 -7.05
N MET A 129 -15.79 -0.43 -7.00
CA MET A 129 -16.93 -0.31 -7.91
C MET A 129 -16.52 0.08 -9.33
N VAL A 130 -15.41 0.83 -9.47
CA VAL A 130 -14.97 1.36 -10.76
C VAL A 130 -13.78 0.61 -11.36
N MET A 131 -13.11 -0.24 -10.60
CA MET A 131 -11.82 -0.83 -11.01
C MET A 131 -11.92 -1.66 -12.30
N PHE A 132 -12.99 -2.43 -12.50
CA PHE A 132 -13.14 -3.24 -13.72
C PHE A 132 -13.42 -2.35 -14.93
N THR A 133 -14.29 -1.35 -14.78
CA THR A 133 -14.59 -0.38 -15.85
C THR A 133 -13.34 0.44 -16.19
N LEU A 134 -12.60 0.88 -15.16
CA LEU A 134 -11.36 1.62 -15.33
C LEU A 134 -10.31 0.79 -16.06
N ALA A 135 -10.10 -0.48 -15.65
CA ALA A 135 -9.18 -1.39 -16.31
C ALA A 135 -9.56 -1.63 -17.77
N LYS A 136 -10.85 -1.86 -18.07
CA LYS A 136 -11.36 -2.05 -19.43
C LYS A 136 -11.18 -0.80 -20.28
N THR A 137 -11.46 0.38 -19.74
CA THR A 137 -11.25 1.66 -20.41
C THR A 137 -9.76 1.89 -20.70
N ALA A 138 -8.90 1.66 -19.72
CA ALA A 138 -7.46 1.77 -19.89
C ALA A 138 -6.93 0.82 -20.98
N ASP A 139 -7.43 -0.41 -21.02
CA ASP A 139 -7.07 -1.38 -22.06
C ASP A 139 -7.53 -0.92 -23.45
N THR A 140 -8.78 -0.47 -23.57
CA THR A 140 -9.35 0.03 -24.84
C THR A 140 -8.57 1.24 -25.37
N LEU A 141 -8.14 2.13 -24.48
CA LEU A 141 -7.33 3.32 -24.81
C LEU A 141 -5.83 3.02 -24.92
N LYS A 142 -5.40 1.75 -24.74
CA LYS A 142 -4.00 1.30 -24.71
C LYS A 142 -3.15 2.04 -23.66
N LEU A 143 -3.78 2.41 -22.54
CA LEU A 143 -3.13 3.07 -21.40
C LEU A 143 -2.67 2.08 -20.32
N ASN A 144 -2.71 0.77 -20.58
CA ASN A 144 -2.31 -0.30 -19.68
C ASN A 144 -0.80 -0.63 -19.72
N ARG A 145 0.03 0.25 -20.30
CA ARG A 145 1.48 0.08 -20.35
C ARG A 145 2.16 0.82 -19.18
N PRO A 146 3.35 0.39 -18.75
CA PRO A 146 4.07 1.05 -17.64
C PRO A 146 4.25 2.57 -17.82
N TRP A 147 4.43 3.04 -19.05
CA TRP A 147 4.61 4.46 -19.36
C TRP A 147 3.32 5.28 -19.42
N THR A 148 2.18 4.64 -19.64
CA THR A 148 0.89 5.32 -19.81
C THR A 148 -0.03 5.17 -18.61
N ILE A 149 0.19 4.18 -17.76
CA ILE A 149 -0.58 3.93 -16.54
C ILE A 149 -0.60 5.12 -15.56
N PRO A 150 0.45 5.97 -15.46
CA PRO A 150 0.40 7.20 -14.67
C PRO A 150 -0.75 8.15 -15.03
N ILE A 151 -1.19 8.16 -16.30
CA ILE A 151 -2.34 8.95 -16.75
C ILE A 151 -3.64 8.41 -16.13
N VAL A 152 -3.77 7.10 -16.04
CA VAL A 152 -4.93 6.45 -15.39
C VAL A 152 -4.96 6.77 -13.90
N TYR A 153 -3.80 6.74 -13.23
CA TYR A 153 -3.68 7.11 -11.83
C TYR A 153 -3.94 8.59 -11.57
N LEU A 154 -3.55 9.47 -12.50
CA LEU A 154 -3.94 10.89 -12.43
C LEU A 154 -5.47 11.03 -12.43
N GLY A 155 -6.15 10.37 -13.37
CA GLY A 155 -7.62 10.43 -13.46
C GLY A 155 -8.31 9.96 -12.18
N PHE A 156 -7.82 8.88 -11.57
CA PHE A 156 -8.38 8.35 -10.33
C PHE A 156 -8.01 9.17 -9.10
N GLY A 157 -6.75 9.63 -9.02
CA GLY A 157 -6.23 10.37 -7.85
C GLY A 157 -6.57 11.85 -7.83
N ALA A 158 -6.97 12.43 -8.97
CA ALA A 158 -7.17 13.86 -9.10
C ALA A 158 -8.23 14.42 -8.15
N GLY A 159 -9.34 13.71 -7.95
CA GLY A 159 -10.43 14.17 -7.09
C GLY A 159 -9.97 14.47 -5.67
N LEU A 160 -9.33 13.49 -5.03
CA LEU A 160 -8.78 13.64 -3.67
C LEU A 160 -7.69 14.72 -3.62
N ALA A 161 -6.77 14.72 -4.59
CA ALA A 161 -5.63 15.62 -4.58
C ALA A 161 -5.99 17.10 -4.85
N VAL A 162 -7.06 17.37 -5.62
CA VAL A 162 -7.59 18.73 -5.79
C VAL A 162 -8.32 19.23 -4.56
N PHE A 163 -8.98 18.31 -3.83
CA PHE A 163 -9.69 18.64 -2.59
C PHE A 163 -8.74 18.99 -1.45
N MET A 164 -7.60 18.31 -1.32
CA MET A 164 -6.59 18.53 -0.26
C MET A 164 -5.81 19.84 -0.46
#